data_ba98de754bfac63d903d7630bece1e35
#
_entry.id   ba98de754bfac63d903d7630bece1e35
#
_cell.length_a   1.000
_cell.length_b   1.000
_cell.length_c   1.000
_cell.angle_alpha   90.00
_cell.angle_beta   90.00
_cell.angle_gamma   90.00
#
_symmetry.space_group_name_H-M   'P 1'
#
loop_
_entity.id
_entity.type
_entity.pdbx_description
1 polymer ?
#
loop_
_entity_poly.entity_id
_entity_poly.type
_entity_poly.pdbx_seq_one_letter_code
_entity_poly.pdbx_strand_id
1 'polypeptide(L)'
;VSETHWTQSGETRLQSGETVIFSGHTEENAIHSEGVGFFLSKEASKALIQWEPVSSRIIVAKFRTQEKKINLVVIECYAPTNDAAEEQKDKFYDQLQAVMQGVSRKDIAIVMGDFNAKVGEANTGYELVMGKHGVGAMNENGEIFADFCLDNDIVIGGTVFAHRRKHKVTWVSPDHVTENQIDHICIARQFRRTLLDVRVKRGADAASDHHLL
;
A
#
# COMPACT_ATOMS: atom_id res chain seq x y z
N VAL A 1 -6.01 2.36 4.44
CA VAL A 1 -7.07 3.22 3.85
C VAL A 1 -6.41 4.44 3.27
N SER A 2 -6.62 4.69 1.98
CA SER A 2 -6.18 5.88 1.26
C SER A 2 -7.34 6.87 1.04
N GLU A 3 -7.03 8.06 0.57
CA GLU A 3 -8.02 9.12 0.24
C GLU A 3 -8.95 9.47 1.40
N THR A 4 -8.42 9.52 2.62
CA THR A 4 -9.25 9.88 3.78
C THR A 4 -9.71 11.33 3.74
N HIS A 5 -9.02 12.18 2.99
CA HIS A 5 -9.21 13.63 2.90
C HIS A 5 -9.13 14.34 4.26
N TRP A 6 -8.60 13.68 5.27
CA TRP A 6 -8.38 14.28 6.57
C TRP A 6 -7.15 15.17 6.55
N THR A 7 -7.26 16.29 7.21
CA THR A 7 -6.12 17.19 7.46
C THR A 7 -5.48 16.84 8.80
N GLN A 8 -4.21 17.17 8.95
CA GLN A 8 -3.38 16.86 10.11
C GLN A 8 -3.08 15.36 10.25
N SER A 9 -2.43 14.99 11.30
CA SER A 9 -2.16 13.61 11.68
C SER A 9 -2.61 13.37 13.11
N GLY A 10 -3.04 12.15 13.41
CA GLY A 10 -3.54 11.88 14.74
C GLY A 10 -3.89 10.42 14.98
N GLU A 11 -4.30 10.20 16.23
CA GLU A 11 -4.79 8.93 16.73
C GLU A 11 -6.12 9.13 17.45
N THR A 12 -7.10 8.30 17.13
CA THR A 12 -8.42 8.34 17.76
C THR A 12 -8.88 6.93 18.09
N ARG A 13 -9.30 6.72 19.34
CA ARG A 13 -9.93 5.46 19.75
C ARG A 13 -11.44 5.58 19.64
N LEU A 14 -12.05 4.65 18.93
CA LEU A 14 -13.50 4.58 18.77
C LEU A 14 -14.18 4.02 20.03
N GLN A 15 -15.46 4.32 20.18
CA GLN A 15 -16.26 3.78 21.31
C GLN A 15 -16.34 2.26 21.31
N SER A 16 -16.30 1.64 20.13
CA SER A 16 -16.26 0.20 19.91
C SER A 16 -14.91 -0.44 20.32
N GLY A 17 -13.85 0.40 20.51
CA GLY A 17 -12.55 0.01 21.03
C GLY A 17 -11.45 -0.20 20.00
N GLU A 18 -11.75 -0.03 18.70
CA GLU A 18 -10.78 0.05 17.61
C GLU A 18 -10.02 1.38 17.67
N THR A 19 -8.85 1.43 17.06
CA THR A 19 -8.04 2.65 16.95
C THR A 19 -7.88 3.04 15.50
N VAL A 20 -8.04 4.31 15.19
CA VAL A 20 -7.72 4.90 13.89
C VAL A 20 -6.48 5.76 14.06
N ILE A 21 -5.46 5.51 13.25
CA ILE A 21 -4.28 6.37 13.11
C ILE A 21 -4.25 6.89 11.68
N PHE A 22 -3.93 8.17 11.50
CA PHE A 22 -4.02 8.80 10.18
C PHE A 22 -2.96 9.88 9.98
N SER A 23 -2.66 10.14 8.71
CA SER A 23 -1.76 11.17 8.25
C SER A 23 -2.38 11.90 7.06
N GLY A 24 -2.48 13.20 7.18
CA GLY A 24 -2.97 14.11 6.14
C GLY A 24 -2.07 15.33 6.01
N HIS A 25 -2.52 16.35 5.31
CA HIS A 25 -1.79 17.60 5.18
C HIS A 25 -1.64 18.30 6.52
N THR A 26 -0.46 18.84 6.80
CA THR A 26 -0.14 19.52 8.07
C THR A 26 -0.42 21.01 8.05
N GLU A 27 -0.64 21.61 6.89
CA GLU A 27 -0.88 23.05 6.73
C GLU A 27 -2.29 23.43 7.20
N GLU A 28 -2.42 24.54 7.90
CA GLU A 28 -3.67 24.99 8.56
C GLU A 28 -4.83 25.26 7.58
N ASN A 29 -4.51 25.57 6.31
CA ASN A 29 -5.48 25.80 5.22
C ASN A 29 -5.29 24.80 4.07
N ALA A 30 -4.79 23.59 4.36
CA ALA A 30 -4.58 22.60 3.33
C ALA A 30 -5.90 22.18 2.66
N ILE A 31 -5.83 21.90 1.37
CA ILE A 31 -6.93 21.31 0.63
C ILE A 31 -7.24 19.95 1.23
N HIS A 32 -8.53 19.65 1.41
CA HIS A 32 -8.99 18.32 1.81
C HIS A 32 -8.79 17.33 0.66
N SER A 33 -7.55 16.87 0.49
CA SER A 33 -7.12 15.92 -0.53
C SER A 33 -6.13 14.94 0.09
N GLU A 34 -5.87 13.83 -0.58
CA GLU A 34 -4.95 12.81 -0.09
C GLU A 34 -5.41 12.21 1.25
N GLY A 35 -4.46 11.87 2.11
CA GLY A 35 -4.71 11.32 3.42
C GLY A 35 -4.69 9.79 3.43
N VAL A 36 -3.91 9.24 4.35
CA VAL A 36 -3.75 7.79 4.55
C VAL A 36 -3.96 7.43 6.01
N GLY A 37 -4.36 6.20 6.28
CA GLY A 37 -4.57 5.78 7.66
C GLY A 37 -4.72 4.28 7.83
N PHE A 38 -4.67 3.86 9.09
CA PHE A 38 -4.98 2.50 9.51
C PHE A 38 -6.19 2.46 10.42
N PHE A 39 -7.06 1.51 10.17
CA PHE A 39 -8.11 1.12 11.07
C PHE A 39 -7.67 -0.16 11.80
N LEU A 40 -7.33 -0.03 13.07
CA LEU A 40 -6.73 -1.11 13.86
C LEU A 40 -7.79 -1.80 14.72
N SER A 41 -7.89 -3.12 14.63
CA SER A 41 -8.67 -3.90 15.59
C SER A 41 -8.13 -3.72 17.02
N LYS A 42 -8.89 -4.13 18.01
CA LYS A 42 -8.44 -4.10 19.41
C LYS A 42 -7.15 -4.89 19.63
N GLU A 43 -6.99 -6.00 18.93
CA GLU A 43 -5.80 -6.85 18.97
C GLU A 43 -4.62 -6.15 18.30
N ALA A 44 -4.82 -5.58 17.13
CA ALA A 44 -3.79 -4.83 16.41
C ALA A 44 -3.32 -3.60 17.22
N SER A 45 -4.26 -2.88 17.85
CA SER A 45 -3.94 -1.74 18.71
C SER A 45 -3.06 -2.13 19.91
N LYS A 46 -3.28 -3.32 20.50
CA LYS A 46 -2.43 -3.83 21.59
C LYS A 46 -1.03 -4.23 21.11
N ALA A 47 -0.90 -4.63 19.87
CA ALA A 47 0.37 -5.00 19.26
C ALA A 47 1.14 -3.80 18.73
N LEU A 48 0.51 -2.64 18.54
CA LEU A 48 1.15 -1.43 18.04
C LEU A 48 2.28 -1.00 18.98
N ILE A 49 3.46 -0.80 18.42
CA ILE A 49 4.66 -0.32 19.13
C ILE A 49 4.79 1.19 18.94
N GLN A 50 4.71 1.61 17.68
CA GLN A 50 4.79 3.02 17.27
C GLN A 50 4.16 3.18 15.89
N TRP A 51 3.83 4.40 15.57
CA TRP A 51 3.44 4.81 14.22
C TRP A 51 4.02 6.17 13.89
N GLU A 52 4.14 6.48 12.60
CA GLU A 52 4.75 7.71 12.09
C GLU A 52 3.97 8.24 10.90
N PRO A 53 3.47 9.49 10.95
CA PRO A 53 2.93 10.19 9.80
C PRO A 53 4.08 10.79 8.99
N VAL A 54 4.49 10.12 7.91
CA VAL A 54 5.61 10.58 7.08
C VAL A 54 5.19 11.74 6.19
N SER A 55 4.01 11.63 5.58
CA SER A 55 3.41 12.68 4.75
C SER A 55 1.90 12.44 4.62
N SER A 56 1.19 13.31 3.91
CA SER A 56 -0.22 13.08 3.53
C SER A 56 -0.44 11.81 2.68
N ARG A 57 0.64 11.21 2.15
CA ARG A 57 0.61 10.05 1.27
C ARG A 57 1.24 8.79 1.85
N ILE A 58 1.94 8.90 2.98
CA ILE A 58 2.67 7.77 3.59
C ILE A 58 2.50 7.79 5.11
N ILE A 59 2.07 6.66 5.65
CA ILE A 59 2.02 6.41 7.10
C ILE A 59 2.64 5.05 7.40
N VAL A 60 3.40 4.99 8.47
CA VAL A 60 4.09 3.77 8.92
C VAL A 60 3.54 3.32 10.25
N ALA A 61 3.30 2.04 10.42
CA ALA A 61 2.93 1.44 11.71
C ALA A 61 3.80 0.21 11.99
N LYS A 62 4.35 0.13 13.19
CA LYS A 62 5.18 -0.98 13.66
C LYS A 62 4.47 -1.76 14.75
N PHE A 63 4.37 -3.06 14.56
CA PHE A 63 3.67 -3.97 15.45
C PHE A 63 4.60 -5.04 16.02
N ARG A 64 4.34 -5.40 17.27
CA ARG A 64 4.97 -6.56 17.90
C ARG A 64 4.38 -7.84 17.31
N THR A 65 5.24 -8.80 16.97
CA THR A 65 4.82 -10.16 16.59
C THR A 65 4.97 -11.11 17.79
N GLN A 66 4.58 -12.35 17.61
CA GLN A 66 4.82 -13.41 18.61
C GLN A 66 6.33 -13.77 18.72
N GLU A 67 7.09 -13.52 17.67
CA GLU A 67 8.53 -13.73 17.63
C GLU A 67 9.28 -12.55 18.26
N LYS A 68 9.93 -12.77 19.41
CA LYS A 68 10.52 -11.70 20.25
C LYS A 68 11.52 -10.76 19.56
N LYS A 69 12.07 -11.14 18.40
CA LYS A 69 13.12 -10.38 17.70
C LYS A 69 12.70 -9.90 16.33
N ILE A 70 11.46 -10.14 15.93
CA ILE A 70 10.91 -9.80 14.61
C ILE A 70 9.68 -8.96 14.84
N ASN A 71 9.63 -7.76 14.28
CA ASN A 71 8.42 -6.95 14.26
C ASN A 71 7.79 -6.98 12.87
N LEU A 72 6.55 -6.56 12.79
CA LEU A 72 5.85 -6.28 11.56
C LEU A 72 5.84 -4.76 11.35
N VAL A 73 6.37 -4.31 10.23
CA VAL A 73 6.29 -2.90 9.79
C VAL A 73 5.34 -2.86 8.58
N VAL A 74 4.27 -2.10 8.71
CA VAL A 74 3.29 -1.88 7.64
C VAL A 74 3.37 -0.43 7.21
N ILE A 75 3.56 -0.22 5.91
CA ILE A 75 3.65 1.09 5.27
C ILE A 75 2.45 1.20 4.35
N GLU A 76 1.56 2.14 4.64
CA GLU A 76 0.40 2.45 3.79
C GLU A 76 0.72 3.64 2.92
N CYS A 77 0.41 3.53 1.64
CA CYS A 77 0.77 4.47 0.60
C CYS A 77 -0.42 4.90 -0.24
N TYR A 78 -0.41 6.18 -0.65
CA TYR A 78 -1.26 6.73 -1.69
C TYR A 78 -0.38 7.49 -2.69
N ALA A 79 0.04 6.81 -3.75
CA ALA A 79 0.95 7.38 -4.74
C ALA A 79 0.26 8.44 -5.63
N PRO A 80 1.01 9.37 -6.20
CA PRO A 80 0.51 10.28 -7.23
C PRO A 80 -0.06 9.50 -8.42
N THR A 81 -1.05 10.08 -9.10
CA THR A 81 -1.64 9.51 -10.31
C THR A 81 -0.63 9.45 -11.46
N ASN A 82 -0.91 8.65 -12.48
CA ASN A 82 -0.01 8.51 -13.64
C ASN A 82 0.24 9.85 -14.35
N ASP A 83 -0.74 10.75 -14.34
CA ASP A 83 -0.67 12.08 -14.99
C ASP A 83 -0.13 13.17 -14.06
N ALA A 84 0.29 12.83 -12.84
CA ALA A 84 0.90 13.77 -11.92
C ALA A 84 2.29 14.22 -12.42
N ALA A 85 2.73 15.43 -12.00
CA ALA A 85 4.04 15.94 -12.34
C ALA A 85 5.17 15.02 -11.79
N GLU A 86 6.25 14.87 -12.55
CA GLU A 86 7.42 14.06 -12.20
C GLU A 86 7.96 14.41 -10.79
N GLU A 87 8.07 15.72 -10.48
CA GLU A 87 8.51 16.17 -9.15
C GLU A 87 7.68 15.59 -8.00
N GLN A 88 6.37 15.37 -8.22
CA GLN A 88 5.49 14.79 -7.19
C GLN A 88 5.75 13.28 -7.05
N LYS A 89 5.99 12.59 -8.17
CA LYS A 89 6.34 11.17 -8.18
C LYS A 89 7.70 10.96 -7.52
N ASP A 90 8.71 11.72 -7.90
CA ASP A 90 10.05 11.68 -7.32
C ASP A 90 10.01 11.90 -5.81
N LYS A 91 9.35 12.96 -5.37
CA LYS A 91 9.20 13.26 -3.94
C LYS A 91 8.54 12.13 -3.17
N PHE A 92 7.52 11.49 -3.74
CA PHE A 92 6.83 10.36 -3.11
C PHE A 92 7.76 9.16 -2.97
N TYR A 93 8.47 8.77 -4.04
CA TYR A 93 9.37 7.62 -4.00
C TYR A 93 10.63 7.88 -3.19
N ASP A 94 11.15 9.10 -3.14
CA ASP A 94 12.25 9.49 -2.25
C ASP A 94 11.85 9.32 -0.77
N GLN A 95 10.65 9.78 -0.41
CA GLN A 95 10.12 9.59 0.95
C GLN A 95 9.94 8.12 1.30
N LEU A 96 9.35 7.35 0.38
CA LEU A 96 9.13 5.92 0.57
C LEU A 96 10.46 5.16 0.65
N GLN A 97 11.47 5.55 -0.14
CA GLN A 97 12.83 5.02 -0.08
C GLN A 97 13.50 5.29 1.26
N ALA A 98 13.36 6.51 1.79
CA ALA A 98 13.88 6.87 3.10
C ALA A 98 13.24 6.03 4.22
N VAL A 99 11.92 5.81 4.15
CA VAL A 99 11.20 4.91 5.07
C VAL A 99 11.76 3.49 5.00
N MET A 100 11.92 2.93 3.79
CA MET A 100 12.43 1.57 3.59
C MET A 100 13.84 1.40 4.12
N GLN A 101 14.72 2.39 3.98
CA GLN A 101 16.07 2.37 4.54
C GLN A 101 16.06 2.32 6.08
N GLY A 102 15.04 2.88 6.73
CA GLY A 102 14.85 2.83 8.18
C GLY A 102 14.32 1.48 8.70
N VAL A 103 13.79 0.62 7.83
CA VAL A 103 13.24 -0.68 8.24
C VAL A 103 14.37 -1.69 8.46
N SER A 104 14.39 -2.30 9.65
CA SER A 104 15.35 -3.38 9.93
C SER A 104 15.13 -4.56 9.01
N ARG A 105 16.21 -5.09 8.42
CA ARG A 105 16.16 -6.32 7.60
C ARG A 105 15.62 -7.55 8.34
N LYS A 106 15.57 -7.53 9.67
CA LYS A 106 15.00 -8.62 10.48
C LYS A 106 13.49 -8.52 10.60
N ASP A 107 12.93 -7.33 10.42
CA ASP A 107 11.50 -7.10 10.54
C ASP A 107 10.77 -7.48 9.23
N ILE A 108 9.53 -7.91 9.36
CA ILE A 108 8.66 -8.18 8.21
C ILE A 108 8.17 -6.83 7.70
N ALA A 109 8.62 -6.41 6.52
CA ALA A 109 8.13 -5.21 5.86
C ALA A 109 6.96 -5.57 4.93
N ILE A 110 5.84 -4.90 5.10
CA ILE A 110 4.71 -4.88 4.17
C ILE A 110 4.53 -3.45 3.69
N VAL A 111 4.55 -3.25 2.38
CA VAL A 111 4.22 -1.99 1.73
C VAL A 111 2.91 -2.20 0.99
N MET A 112 1.91 -1.39 1.28
CA MET A 112 0.58 -1.57 0.70
C MET A 112 -0.11 -0.23 0.41
N GLY A 113 -1.14 -0.25 -0.41
CA GLY A 113 -1.95 0.91 -0.73
C GLY A 113 -2.25 1.06 -2.21
N ASP A 114 -2.77 2.23 -2.56
CA ASP A 114 -2.99 2.64 -3.94
C ASP A 114 -1.71 3.29 -4.50
N PHE A 115 -1.09 2.59 -5.44
CA PHE A 115 0.12 3.06 -6.13
C PHE A 115 -0.17 3.74 -7.46
N ASN A 116 -1.44 3.80 -7.89
CA ASN A 116 -1.81 4.26 -9.22
C ASN A 116 -0.97 3.61 -10.34
N ALA A 117 -0.46 2.40 -10.06
CA ALA A 117 0.56 1.69 -10.83
C ALA A 117 -0.01 0.39 -11.43
N LYS A 118 -0.12 0.33 -12.74
CA LYS A 118 -0.44 -0.91 -13.46
C LYS A 118 0.85 -1.63 -13.77
N VAL A 119 1.14 -2.72 -13.07
CA VAL A 119 2.38 -3.51 -13.28
C VAL A 119 2.25 -4.56 -14.38
N GLY A 120 1.01 -4.88 -14.80
CA GLY A 120 0.76 -5.82 -15.89
C GLY A 120 1.13 -7.28 -15.58
N GLU A 121 1.07 -8.12 -16.61
CA GLU A 121 1.37 -9.55 -16.53
C GLU A 121 2.77 -9.91 -17.06
N ALA A 122 3.40 -9.01 -17.85
CA ALA A 122 4.76 -9.19 -18.35
C ALA A 122 5.77 -8.83 -17.28
N ASN A 123 6.56 -9.80 -16.82
CA ASN A 123 7.52 -9.62 -15.73
C ASN A 123 8.99 -9.73 -16.16
N THR A 124 9.28 -9.62 -17.45
CA THR A 124 10.65 -9.69 -17.96
C THR A 124 11.52 -8.59 -17.34
N GLY A 125 12.60 -8.97 -16.67
CA GLY A 125 13.47 -8.07 -15.90
C GLY A 125 13.04 -7.87 -14.45
N TYR A 126 11.83 -8.27 -14.09
CA TYR A 126 11.26 -8.12 -12.74
C TYR A 126 10.93 -9.47 -12.06
N GLU A 127 11.47 -10.59 -12.57
CA GLU A 127 11.12 -11.95 -12.11
C GLU A 127 11.37 -12.18 -10.61
N LEU A 128 12.27 -11.40 -10.02
CA LEU A 128 12.57 -11.47 -8.58
C LEU A 128 11.46 -10.89 -7.70
N VAL A 129 10.71 -9.91 -8.22
CA VAL A 129 9.72 -9.12 -7.47
C VAL A 129 8.31 -9.22 -8.03
N MET A 130 8.15 -9.71 -9.26
CA MET A 130 6.85 -9.90 -9.90
C MET A 130 6.63 -11.35 -10.34
N GLY A 131 5.41 -11.85 -10.09
CA GLY A 131 4.90 -13.05 -10.75
C GLY A 131 4.28 -12.74 -12.13
N LYS A 132 3.67 -13.75 -12.75
CA LYS A 132 3.04 -13.68 -14.08
C LYS A 132 1.52 -13.51 -14.05
N HIS A 133 0.99 -13.11 -12.91
CA HIS A 133 -0.45 -13.08 -12.69
C HIS A 133 -1.00 -11.67 -12.44
N GLY A 134 -0.32 -10.62 -12.89
CA GLY A 134 -0.84 -9.27 -12.93
C GLY A 134 -2.00 -9.10 -13.92
N VAL A 135 -2.47 -7.88 -14.13
CA VAL A 135 -3.58 -7.56 -15.02
C VAL A 135 -3.17 -6.52 -16.05
N GLY A 136 -3.34 -6.85 -17.33
CA GLY A 136 -3.16 -5.92 -18.43
C GLY A 136 -1.69 -5.59 -18.74
N ALA A 137 -1.47 -4.38 -19.26
CA ALA A 137 -0.15 -3.86 -19.61
C ALA A 137 0.36 -2.90 -18.53
N MET A 138 1.67 -2.84 -18.37
CA MET A 138 2.36 -1.90 -17.49
C MET A 138 2.18 -0.46 -17.99
N ASN A 139 1.97 0.48 -17.08
CA ASN A 139 2.02 1.92 -17.36
C ASN A 139 3.29 2.52 -16.75
N GLU A 140 3.51 3.81 -16.95
CA GLU A 140 4.69 4.52 -16.44
C GLU A 140 4.84 4.42 -14.91
N ASN A 141 3.78 4.69 -14.14
CA ASN A 141 3.79 4.47 -12.70
C ASN A 141 4.09 3.02 -12.33
N GLY A 142 3.63 2.06 -13.15
CA GLY A 142 3.91 0.63 -12.98
C GLY A 142 5.38 0.29 -13.12
N GLU A 143 6.08 0.93 -14.07
CA GLU A 143 7.52 0.78 -14.27
C GLU A 143 8.28 1.36 -13.07
N ILE A 144 8.00 2.61 -12.68
CA ILE A 144 8.61 3.25 -11.49
C ILE A 144 8.39 2.40 -10.23
N PHE A 145 7.18 1.90 -10.04
CA PHE A 145 6.86 1.06 -8.88
C PHE A 145 7.57 -0.30 -8.91
N ALA A 146 7.69 -0.92 -10.07
CA ALA A 146 8.39 -2.20 -10.21
C ALA A 146 9.90 -2.03 -9.99
N ASP A 147 10.50 -0.94 -10.47
CA ASP A 147 11.90 -0.56 -10.20
C ASP A 147 12.12 -0.34 -8.70
N PHE A 148 11.25 0.43 -8.04
CA PHE A 148 11.30 0.61 -6.59
C PHE A 148 11.22 -0.72 -5.85
N CYS A 149 10.35 -1.63 -6.28
CA CYS A 149 10.24 -2.97 -5.68
C CYS A 149 11.51 -3.81 -5.88
N LEU A 150 12.15 -3.69 -7.04
CA LEU A 150 13.39 -4.39 -7.35
C LEU A 150 14.55 -3.87 -6.49
N ASP A 151 14.70 -2.55 -6.37
CA ASP A 151 15.74 -1.91 -5.58
C ASP A 151 15.64 -2.20 -4.08
N ASN A 152 14.42 -2.37 -3.57
CA ASN A 152 14.14 -2.64 -2.16
C ASN A 152 13.93 -4.12 -1.83
N ASP A 153 14.06 -5.02 -2.81
CA ASP A 153 13.89 -6.46 -2.62
C ASP A 153 12.52 -6.83 -2.02
N ILE A 154 11.44 -6.21 -2.52
CA ILE A 154 10.05 -6.45 -2.11
C ILE A 154 9.23 -7.06 -3.25
N VAL A 155 8.37 -8.01 -2.94
CA VAL A 155 7.58 -8.76 -3.92
C VAL A 155 6.15 -8.21 -4.00
N ILE A 156 5.69 -7.92 -5.22
CA ILE A 156 4.34 -7.47 -5.53
C ILE A 156 3.38 -8.66 -5.45
N GLY A 157 2.70 -8.81 -4.33
CA GLY A 157 1.92 -10.00 -3.98
C GLY A 157 0.79 -10.32 -4.95
N GLY A 158 0.08 -9.31 -5.45
CA GLY A 158 -1.03 -9.47 -6.40
C GLY A 158 -0.66 -10.09 -7.75
N THR A 159 0.65 -10.10 -8.10
CA THR A 159 1.16 -10.72 -9.33
C THR A 159 1.55 -12.18 -9.17
N VAL A 160 1.61 -12.68 -7.93
CA VAL A 160 2.18 -13.99 -7.61
C VAL A 160 1.14 -15.12 -7.63
N PHE A 161 -0.09 -14.80 -7.26
CA PHE A 161 -1.15 -15.81 -7.10
C PHE A 161 -2.06 -15.86 -8.34
N ALA A 162 -2.33 -17.08 -8.81
CA ALA A 162 -3.21 -17.32 -9.95
C ALA A 162 -4.68 -17.20 -9.53
N HIS A 163 -5.29 -16.05 -9.82
CA HIS A 163 -6.70 -15.79 -9.58
C HIS A 163 -7.45 -15.43 -10.87
N ARG A 164 -8.77 -15.59 -10.84
CA ARG A 164 -9.65 -15.05 -11.90
C ARG A 164 -9.56 -13.52 -11.89
N ARG A 165 -9.67 -12.88 -13.07
CA ARG A 165 -9.59 -11.42 -13.24
C ARG A 165 -10.39 -10.64 -12.18
N LYS A 166 -11.62 -11.04 -11.89
CA LYS A 166 -12.48 -10.40 -10.88
C LYS A 166 -11.93 -10.38 -9.45
N HIS A 167 -10.91 -11.18 -9.13
CA HIS A 167 -10.23 -11.22 -7.85
C HIS A 167 -8.87 -10.53 -7.88
N LYS A 168 -8.55 -9.84 -8.97
CA LYS A 168 -7.31 -9.09 -9.17
C LYS A 168 -7.56 -7.61 -9.44
N VAL A 169 -8.65 -7.28 -10.12
CA VAL A 169 -9.05 -5.90 -10.41
C VAL A 169 -9.37 -5.20 -9.09
N THR A 170 -8.63 -4.14 -8.78
CA THR A 170 -8.77 -3.39 -7.54
C THR A 170 -9.56 -2.11 -7.71
N TRP A 171 -9.63 -1.57 -8.92
CA TRP A 171 -10.34 -0.34 -9.25
C TRP A 171 -11.19 -0.50 -10.50
N VAL A 172 -12.36 0.13 -10.48
CA VAL A 172 -13.29 0.15 -11.62
C VAL A 172 -13.75 1.59 -11.84
N SER A 173 -13.61 2.08 -13.07
CA SER A 173 -14.07 3.44 -13.41
C SER A 173 -15.56 3.64 -13.11
N PRO A 174 -15.99 4.89 -12.81
CA PRO A 174 -17.40 5.18 -12.50
C PRO A 174 -18.40 4.78 -13.60
N ASP A 175 -17.94 4.75 -14.85
CA ASP A 175 -18.72 4.29 -16.01
C ASP A 175 -18.71 2.75 -16.20
N HIS A 176 -18.00 2.02 -15.31
CA HIS A 176 -17.81 0.57 -15.34
C HIS A 176 -17.15 0.00 -16.61
N VAL A 177 -16.48 0.83 -17.40
CA VAL A 177 -15.82 0.42 -18.65
C VAL A 177 -14.37 -0.01 -18.41
N THR A 178 -13.65 0.72 -17.54
CA THR A 178 -12.24 0.49 -17.28
C THR A 178 -12.05 -0.25 -15.96
N GLU A 179 -11.26 -1.32 -16.00
CA GLU A 179 -10.88 -2.11 -14.84
C GLU A 179 -9.36 -2.18 -14.72
N ASN A 180 -8.80 -1.77 -13.59
CA ASN A 180 -7.36 -1.75 -13.32
C ASN A 180 -7.01 -2.50 -12.02
N GLN A 181 -5.74 -2.96 -11.96
CA GLN A 181 -5.08 -3.39 -10.74
C GLN A 181 -4.01 -2.35 -10.41
N ILE A 182 -4.32 -1.46 -9.48
CA ILE A 182 -3.48 -0.32 -9.08
C ILE A 182 -3.20 -0.27 -7.58
N ASP A 183 -3.99 -1.00 -6.78
CA ASP A 183 -3.71 -1.23 -5.38
C ASP A 183 -2.85 -2.49 -5.23
N HIS A 184 -1.83 -2.42 -4.42
CA HIS A 184 -0.89 -3.51 -4.24
C HIS A 184 -0.60 -3.78 -2.76
N ILE A 185 -0.32 -5.05 -2.45
CA ILE A 185 0.27 -5.49 -1.19
C ILE A 185 1.60 -6.14 -1.53
N CYS A 186 2.68 -5.59 -1.00
CA CYS A 186 4.04 -6.06 -1.21
C CYS A 186 4.67 -6.50 0.09
N ILE A 187 5.57 -7.47 0.01
CA ILE A 187 6.28 -8.02 1.17
C ILE A 187 7.77 -8.16 0.88
N ALA A 188 8.62 -7.92 1.86
CA ALA A 188 10.05 -8.18 1.74
C ALA A 188 10.31 -9.61 1.26
N ARG A 189 11.12 -9.78 0.20
CA ARG A 189 11.30 -11.04 -0.53
C ARG A 189 11.74 -12.19 0.36
N GLN A 190 12.56 -11.94 1.37
CA GLN A 190 12.97 -12.97 2.34
C GLN A 190 11.78 -13.58 3.10
N PHE A 191 10.68 -12.84 3.27
CA PHE A 191 9.44 -13.30 3.90
C PHE A 191 8.36 -13.70 2.90
N ARG A 192 8.68 -13.76 1.58
CA ARG A 192 7.72 -14.05 0.51
C ARG A 192 6.89 -15.33 0.79
N ARG A 193 7.50 -16.35 1.41
CA ARG A 193 6.84 -17.63 1.71
C ARG A 193 5.77 -17.54 2.79
N THR A 194 5.76 -16.47 3.59
CA THR A 194 4.73 -16.24 4.61
C THR A 194 3.47 -15.56 4.04
N LEU A 195 3.58 -14.95 2.85
CA LEU A 195 2.43 -14.43 2.12
C LEU A 195 1.70 -15.60 1.44
N LEU A 196 0.53 -15.93 1.94
CA LEU A 196 -0.24 -17.11 1.52
C LEU A 196 -1.18 -16.82 0.36
N ASP A 197 -1.74 -15.60 0.31
CA ASP A 197 -2.66 -15.17 -0.75
C ASP A 197 -2.76 -13.65 -0.79
N VAL A 198 -3.02 -13.09 -1.98
CA VAL A 198 -3.43 -11.70 -2.20
C VAL A 198 -4.53 -11.70 -3.25
N ARG A 199 -5.70 -11.20 -2.89
CA ARG A 199 -6.85 -11.15 -3.79
C ARG A 199 -7.90 -10.14 -3.34
N VAL A 200 -8.63 -9.62 -4.30
CA VAL A 200 -9.78 -8.77 -4.06
C VAL A 200 -10.93 -9.54 -3.40
N LYS A 201 -11.48 -8.99 -2.34
CA LYS A 201 -12.68 -9.45 -1.63
C LYS A 201 -13.92 -8.81 -2.24
N ARG A 202 -14.58 -9.51 -3.15
CA ARG A 202 -15.88 -9.07 -3.71
C ARG A 202 -16.96 -9.12 -2.63
N GLY A 203 -17.81 -8.07 -2.60
CA GLY A 203 -18.93 -7.98 -1.64
C GLY A 203 -18.58 -7.24 -0.35
N ALA A 204 -17.35 -6.76 -0.17
CA ALA A 204 -17.03 -5.72 0.81
C ALA A 204 -17.31 -4.36 0.15
N ASP A 205 -18.60 -4.03 0.00
CA ASP A 205 -19.03 -2.80 -0.63
C ASP A 205 -18.96 -1.66 0.40
N ALA A 206 -18.08 -0.70 0.13
CA ALA A 206 -17.92 0.51 0.94
C ALA A 206 -18.31 1.77 0.15
N ALA A 207 -19.09 1.63 -0.93
CA ALA A 207 -19.44 2.70 -1.86
C ALA A 207 -18.23 3.43 -2.44
N SER A 208 -17.14 2.68 -2.70
CA SER A 208 -15.90 3.14 -3.33
C SER A 208 -15.77 2.51 -4.71
N ASP A 209 -15.10 3.20 -5.62
CA ASP A 209 -14.65 2.66 -6.92
C ASP A 209 -13.45 1.69 -6.77
N HIS A 210 -12.83 1.67 -5.58
CA HIS A 210 -11.83 0.67 -5.20
C HIS A 210 -12.48 -0.53 -4.49
N HIS A 211 -11.94 -1.71 -4.75
CA HIS A 211 -12.31 -2.95 -4.08
C HIS A 211 -11.33 -3.26 -2.95
N LEU A 212 -11.85 -3.85 -1.87
CA LEU A 212 -11.01 -4.31 -0.76
C LEU A 212 -10.03 -5.40 -1.24
N LEU A 213 -8.74 -5.16 -1.06
CA LEU A 213 -7.64 -6.09 -1.33
C LEU A 213 -7.29 -6.91 -0.09
#